data_d8df994759b698ff13e469d49f2a3ba0
#
_entry.id   d8df994759b698ff13e469d49f2a3ba0
#
_cell.length_a   1.000
_cell.length_b   1.000
_cell.length_c   1.000
_cell.angle_alpha   90.00
_cell.angle_beta   90.00
_cell.angle_gamma   90.00
#
_symmetry.space_group_name_H-M   'P 1'
#
loop_
_entity.id
_entity.type
_entity.pdbx_description
1 polymer ?
#
loop_
_entity_poly.entity_id
_entity_poly.type
_entity_poly.pdbx_seq_one_letter_code
_entity_poly.pdbx_strand_id
1 'polypeptide(L)'
;MGRIKKDYHELDELIARWNLSEADLRYVGENDRLKLSVRIYGACMIFGTYEVEDDWGAVPVPYKECWFDGIVDLTRSAVYQLFEVGEVQAADFFLPNGDFARFSNPDEYRTICRKNLVVREDERIKFEREELSELGHGEPSPRDFRRFFLGDDLWEFTEMQARSISFLYEAAKRGEPEQHCRKILEAACSASEKIGHLFSTRNDWQEIVLKAPGRRGWYYLEPRVVVAMSC
;
A
#
# COMPACT_ATOMS: atom_id res chain seq x y z
N MET A 1 -11.61 6.50 -19.07
CA MET A 1 -10.75 5.40 -19.54
C MET A 1 -10.64 4.38 -18.41
N GLY A 2 -11.09 3.13 -18.60
CA GLY A 2 -10.98 2.11 -17.55
C GLY A 2 -9.53 1.76 -17.29
N ARG A 3 -9.08 1.84 -16.04
CA ARG A 3 -7.77 1.32 -15.63
C ARG A 3 -7.80 -0.21 -15.76
N ILE A 4 -6.79 -0.78 -16.40
CA ILE A 4 -6.58 -2.23 -16.43
C ILE A 4 -6.27 -2.66 -14.99
N LYS A 5 -7.04 -3.63 -14.47
CA LYS A 5 -6.71 -4.25 -13.18
C LYS A 5 -5.48 -5.13 -13.38
N LYS A 6 -4.39 -4.78 -12.70
CA LYS A 6 -3.14 -5.56 -12.70
C LYS A 6 -3.16 -6.53 -11.51
N ASP A 7 -2.66 -7.73 -11.71
CA ASP A 7 -2.49 -8.72 -10.63
C ASP A 7 -1.12 -8.53 -9.94
N TYR A 8 -0.20 -7.83 -10.59
CA TYR A 8 1.12 -7.47 -10.07
C TYR A 8 1.62 -6.17 -10.69
N HIS A 9 2.64 -5.59 -10.08
CA HIS A 9 3.34 -4.39 -10.52
C HIS A 9 4.83 -4.65 -10.64
N GLU A 10 5.48 -4.02 -11.61
CA GLU A 10 6.95 -4.00 -11.68
C GLU A 10 7.50 -3.21 -10.50
N LEU A 11 8.58 -3.71 -9.90
CA LEU A 11 9.14 -3.11 -8.69
C LEU A 11 9.54 -1.65 -8.89
N ASP A 12 10.17 -1.32 -10.01
CA ASP A 12 10.63 0.05 -10.31
C ASP A 12 9.45 1.05 -10.45
N GLU A 13 8.28 0.59 -10.94
CA GLU A 13 7.05 1.39 -10.97
C GLU A 13 6.60 1.77 -9.54
N LEU A 14 6.66 0.81 -8.62
CA LEU A 14 6.25 1.02 -7.24
C LEU A 14 7.24 1.86 -6.42
N ILE A 15 8.55 1.65 -6.64
CA ILE A 15 9.59 2.45 -5.97
C ILE A 15 9.42 3.92 -6.31
N ALA A 16 9.22 4.24 -7.60
CA ALA A 16 8.97 5.60 -8.04
C ALA A 16 7.71 6.20 -7.42
N ARG A 17 6.64 5.39 -7.32
CA ARG A 17 5.37 5.79 -6.71
C ARG A 17 5.48 5.99 -5.20
N TRP A 18 6.19 5.12 -4.50
CA TRP A 18 6.36 5.15 -3.05
C TRP A 18 7.46 6.10 -2.59
N ASN A 19 8.27 6.60 -3.51
CA ASN A 19 9.44 7.43 -3.24
C ASN A 19 10.39 6.79 -2.22
N LEU A 20 10.58 5.47 -2.31
CA LEU A 20 11.49 4.71 -1.46
C LEU A 20 12.92 4.80 -1.99
N SER A 21 13.87 4.92 -1.07
CA SER A 21 15.28 4.74 -1.41
C SER A 21 15.62 3.25 -1.59
N GLU A 22 16.74 2.96 -2.23
CA GLU A 22 17.29 1.60 -2.35
C GLU A 22 17.50 0.95 -0.97
N ALA A 23 17.97 1.74 0.01
CA ALA A 23 18.18 1.27 1.38
C ALA A 23 16.86 0.91 2.08
N ASP A 24 15.80 1.71 1.87
CA ASP A 24 14.48 1.42 2.43
C ASP A 24 13.89 0.15 1.81
N LEU A 25 14.00 0.01 0.48
CA LEU A 25 13.54 -1.17 -0.23
C LEU A 25 14.24 -2.44 0.26
N ARG A 26 15.57 -2.37 0.38
CA ARG A 26 16.38 -3.46 0.94
C ARG A 26 15.88 -3.82 2.34
N TYR A 27 15.73 -2.81 3.22
CA TYR A 27 15.29 -3.00 4.60
C TYR A 27 13.93 -3.71 4.67
N VAL A 28 12.92 -3.23 3.92
CA VAL A 28 11.58 -3.82 3.97
C VAL A 28 11.54 -5.22 3.35
N GLY A 29 12.30 -5.47 2.29
CA GLY A 29 12.41 -6.79 1.67
C GLY A 29 13.13 -7.81 2.54
N GLU A 30 14.27 -7.45 3.13
CA GLU A 30 15.06 -8.34 4.01
C GLU A 30 14.34 -8.65 5.34
N ASN A 31 13.42 -7.80 5.77
CA ASN A 31 12.66 -7.99 7.02
C ASN A 31 11.25 -8.54 6.81
N ASP A 32 10.94 -9.06 5.63
CA ASP A 32 9.63 -9.63 5.29
C ASP A 32 8.45 -8.66 5.40
N ARG A 33 8.73 -7.34 5.44
CA ARG A 33 7.70 -6.29 5.47
C ARG A 33 7.09 -6.05 4.09
N LEU A 34 7.85 -6.35 3.03
CA LEU A 34 7.41 -6.37 1.63
C LEU A 34 7.85 -7.67 0.98
N LYS A 35 6.90 -8.48 0.52
CA LYS A 35 7.22 -9.70 -0.24
C LYS A 35 7.58 -9.35 -1.67
N LEU A 36 8.81 -9.66 -2.05
CA LEU A 36 9.30 -9.53 -3.42
C LEU A 36 9.08 -10.84 -4.16
N SER A 37 8.47 -10.75 -5.32
CA SER A 37 8.04 -11.90 -6.10
C SER A 37 8.72 -11.92 -7.47
N VAL A 38 8.69 -13.08 -8.12
CA VAL A 38 9.15 -13.27 -9.49
C VAL A 38 8.13 -14.06 -10.30
N ARG A 39 8.16 -13.89 -11.61
CA ARG A 39 7.34 -14.66 -12.53
C ARG A 39 8.12 -15.90 -12.99
N ILE A 40 7.52 -17.07 -12.83
CA ILE A 40 8.02 -18.35 -13.32
C ILE A 40 7.11 -18.82 -14.44
N TYR A 41 7.70 -19.23 -15.55
CA TYR A 41 6.99 -19.76 -16.71
C TYR A 41 7.59 -21.07 -17.17
N GLY A 42 6.73 -22.04 -17.52
CA GLY A 42 7.10 -23.30 -18.15
C GLY A 42 8.05 -24.14 -17.29
N ALA A 43 7.84 -24.19 -15.99
CA ALA A 43 8.69 -24.97 -15.07
C ALA A 43 7.88 -26.07 -14.39
N CYS A 44 8.48 -27.24 -14.22
CA CYS A 44 7.94 -28.28 -13.36
C CYS A 44 8.32 -27.99 -11.92
N MET A 45 7.32 -27.80 -11.04
CA MET A 45 7.53 -27.40 -9.65
C MET A 45 6.85 -28.35 -8.69
N ILE A 46 7.48 -28.54 -7.53
CA ILE A 46 6.94 -29.23 -6.37
C ILE A 46 6.43 -28.19 -5.40
N PHE A 47 5.22 -28.40 -4.93
CA PHE A 47 4.54 -27.59 -3.93
C PHE A 47 4.34 -28.39 -2.66
N GLY A 48 4.42 -27.75 -1.51
CA GLY A 48 4.24 -28.41 -0.24
C GLY A 48 4.08 -27.44 0.91
N THR A 49 3.76 -27.95 2.06
CA THR A 49 3.66 -27.21 3.31
C THR A 49 4.81 -27.56 4.24
N TYR A 50 4.96 -26.78 5.31
CA TYR A 50 5.89 -27.10 6.41
C TYR A 50 5.08 -27.66 7.56
N GLU A 51 5.44 -28.88 8.00
CA GLU A 51 4.89 -29.49 9.21
C GLU A 51 5.90 -29.37 10.35
N VAL A 52 5.42 -29.04 11.53
CA VAL A 52 6.29 -28.95 12.73
C VAL A 52 6.38 -30.33 13.35
N GLU A 53 7.59 -30.89 13.36
CA GLU A 53 7.91 -32.10 14.13
C GLU A 53 8.61 -31.69 15.44
N ASP A 54 8.13 -32.21 16.57
CA ASP A 54 8.43 -31.74 17.94
C ASP A 54 9.93 -31.54 18.28
N ASP A 55 10.85 -32.24 17.63
CA ASP A 55 12.30 -32.16 17.94
C ASP A 55 13.16 -31.66 16.77
N TRP A 56 12.63 -31.53 15.56
CA TRP A 56 13.43 -31.31 14.32
C TRP A 56 13.08 -30.00 13.60
N GLY A 57 12.15 -29.22 14.14
CA GLY A 57 11.69 -28.01 13.50
C GLY A 57 10.69 -28.25 12.34
N ALA A 58 10.60 -27.31 11.43
CA ALA A 58 9.67 -27.39 10.31
C ALA A 58 10.23 -28.24 9.17
N VAL A 59 9.56 -29.34 8.82
CA VAL A 59 9.93 -30.26 7.75
C VAL A 59 9.08 -30.01 6.52
N PRO A 60 9.65 -29.88 5.31
CA PRO A 60 8.88 -29.68 4.09
C PRO A 60 8.17 -30.97 3.66
N VAL A 61 6.84 -30.92 3.56
CA VAL A 61 5.98 -32.02 3.12
C VAL A 61 5.39 -31.69 1.77
N PRO A 62 5.85 -32.33 0.67
CA PRO A 62 5.30 -32.09 -0.66
C PRO A 62 3.90 -32.70 -0.81
N TYR A 63 3.00 -31.97 -1.47
CA TYR A 63 1.65 -32.46 -1.76
C TYR A 63 1.32 -32.45 -3.25
N LYS A 64 2.07 -31.74 -4.10
CA LYS A 64 1.78 -31.62 -5.53
C LYS A 64 3.05 -31.38 -6.34
N GLU A 65 3.11 -32.00 -7.51
CA GLU A 65 4.09 -31.69 -8.56
C GLU A 65 3.34 -31.41 -9.86
N CYS A 66 3.62 -30.28 -10.51
CA CYS A 66 3.00 -29.94 -11.79
C CYS A 66 3.78 -28.86 -12.55
N TRP A 67 3.46 -28.72 -13.82
CA TRP A 67 3.85 -27.55 -14.60
C TRP A 67 3.22 -26.29 -14.02
N PHE A 68 4.00 -25.23 -13.94
CA PHE A 68 3.62 -23.97 -13.31
C PHE A 68 3.96 -22.79 -14.19
N ASP A 69 2.95 -21.91 -14.33
CA ASP A 69 3.05 -20.57 -14.87
C ASP A 69 2.41 -19.62 -13.88
N GLY A 70 3.20 -18.73 -13.25
CA GLY A 70 2.65 -17.88 -12.21
C GLY A 70 3.69 -17.02 -11.50
N ILE A 71 3.27 -16.49 -10.35
CA ILE A 71 4.10 -15.63 -9.49
C ILE A 71 4.37 -16.38 -8.19
N VAL A 72 5.63 -16.35 -7.79
CA VAL A 72 6.11 -16.92 -6.52
C VAL A 72 6.94 -15.88 -5.76
N ASP A 73 6.93 -15.97 -4.44
CA ASP A 73 7.67 -15.05 -3.58
C ASP A 73 9.09 -15.57 -3.35
N LEU A 74 10.05 -14.66 -3.35
CA LEU A 74 11.43 -14.99 -2.99
C LEU A 74 11.53 -15.32 -1.49
N THR A 75 12.44 -16.24 -1.19
CA THR A 75 12.85 -16.47 0.20
C THR A 75 13.63 -15.26 0.73
N ARG A 76 13.60 -15.05 2.03
CA ARG A 76 14.36 -13.98 2.68
C ARG A 76 15.86 -14.02 2.35
N SER A 77 16.44 -15.23 2.30
CA SER A 77 17.84 -15.42 1.93
C SER A 77 18.12 -15.02 0.47
N ALA A 78 17.21 -15.32 -0.45
CA ALA A 78 17.31 -14.90 -1.84
C ALA A 78 17.25 -13.39 -2.00
N VAL A 79 16.34 -12.73 -1.26
CA VAL A 79 16.23 -11.26 -1.21
C VAL A 79 17.54 -10.64 -0.70
N TYR A 80 18.06 -11.14 0.42
CA TYR A 80 19.35 -10.67 0.96
C TYR A 80 20.49 -10.79 -0.07
N GLN A 81 20.66 -11.96 -0.70
CA GLN A 81 21.70 -12.17 -1.71
C GLN A 81 21.52 -11.25 -2.91
N LEU A 82 20.29 -11.06 -3.36
CA LEU A 82 19.98 -10.19 -4.49
C LEU A 82 20.45 -8.74 -4.24
N PHE A 83 20.20 -8.20 -3.06
CA PHE A 83 20.63 -6.84 -2.73
C PHE A 83 22.14 -6.73 -2.45
N GLU A 84 22.79 -7.81 -1.97
CA GLU A 84 24.24 -7.81 -1.74
C GLU A 84 25.04 -7.97 -3.03
N VAL A 85 24.61 -8.86 -3.94
CA VAL A 85 25.39 -9.30 -5.12
C VAL A 85 24.84 -8.72 -6.41
N GLY A 86 23.57 -8.26 -6.43
CA GLY A 86 22.87 -7.77 -7.61
C GLY A 86 22.11 -8.85 -8.38
N GLU A 87 22.39 -10.12 -8.12
CA GLU A 87 21.68 -11.28 -8.67
C GLU A 87 21.70 -12.45 -7.70
N VAL A 88 20.75 -13.38 -7.87
CA VAL A 88 20.67 -14.60 -7.08
C VAL A 88 20.24 -15.77 -7.95
N GLN A 89 20.78 -16.96 -7.69
CA GLN A 89 20.30 -18.22 -8.23
C GLN A 89 19.29 -18.83 -7.25
N ALA A 90 17.99 -18.72 -7.57
CA ALA A 90 16.93 -19.21 -6.72
C ALA A 90 16.32 -20.50 -7.29
N ALA A 91 16.16 -21.49 -6.41
CA ALA A 91 15.49 -22.76 -6.68
C ALA A 91 14.24 -22.93 -5.80
N ASP A 92 14.22 -22.26 -4.63
CA ASP A 92 13.16 -22.33 -3.62
C ASP A 92 12.43 -20.99 -3.51
N PHE A 93 11.12 -21.08 -3.35
CA PHE A 93 10.21 -19.96 -3.31
C PHE A 93 9.09 -20.21 -2.30
N PHE A 94 8.27 -19.19 -2.06
CA PHE A 94 7.02 -19.31 -1.33
C PHE A 94 5.81 -18.97 -2.19
N LEU A 95 4.66 -19.54 -1.84
CA LEU A 95 3.36 -19.13 -2.32
C LEU A 95 2.75 -18.06 -1.36
N PRO A 96 1.73 -17.32 -1.81
CA PRO A 96 1.05 -16.32 -0.96
C PRO A 96 0.49 -16.86 0.36
N ASN A 97 0.11 -18.13 0.39
CA ASN A 97 -0.41 -18.82 1.56
C ASN A 97 0.68 -19.33 2.52
N GLY A 98 1.96 -19.12 2.21
CA GLY A 98 3.09 -19.57 3.00
C GLY A 98 3.62 -20.97 2.67
N ASP A 99 2.99 -21.69 1.76
CA ASP A 99 3.49 -22.96 1.25
C ASP A 99 4.78 -22.74 0.47
N PHE A 100 5.66 -23.78 0.44
CA PHE A 100 6.84 -23.72 -0.40
C PHE A 100 6.52 -24.10 -1.85
N ALA A 101 7.34 -23.56 -2.76
CA ALA A 101 7.41 -23.97 -4.15
C ALA A 101 8.88 -24.10 -4.53
N ARG A 102 9.25 -25.20 -5.19
CA ARG A 102 10.62 -25.41 -5.66
C ARG A 102 10.63 -26.13 -7.00
N PHE A 103 11.72 -25.99 -7.76
CA PHE A 103 11.86 -26.78 -8.99
C PHE A 103 11.89 -28.28 -8.70
N SER A 104 11.22 -29.05 -9.55
CA SER A 104 11.19 -30.50 -9.47
C SER A 104 12.57 -31.12 -9.72
N ASN A 105 13.32 -30.54 -10.67
CA ASN A 105 14.71 -30.89 -10.88
C ASN A 105 15.59 -30.12 -9.87
N PRO A 106 16.35 -30.80 -8.97
CA PRO A 106 17.19 -30.17 -7.97
C PRO A 106 18.35 -29.33 -8.54
N ASP A 107 18.73 -29.58 -9.78
CA ASP A 107 19.79 -28.82 -10.48
C ASP A 107 19.22 -27.60 -11.22
N GLU A 108 17.90 -27.43 -11.22
CA GLU A 108 17.26 -26.29 -11.86
C GLU A 108 17.19 -25.10 -10.91
N TYR A 109 17.54 -23.94 -11.44
CA TYR A 109 17.41 -22.65 -10.76
C TYR A 109 17.07 -21.54 -11.75
N ARG A 110 16.67 -20.41 -11.25
CA ARG A 110 16.52 -19.19 -12.05
C ARG A 110 17.49 -18.13 -11.54
N THR A 111 18.24 -17.55 -12.47
CA THR A 111 19.01 -16.35 -12.17
C THR A 111 18.07 -15.17 -12.15
N ILE A 112 17.93 -14.56 -11.00
CA ILE A 112 17.03 -13.44 -10.73
C ILE A 112 17.88 -12.22 -10.46
N CYS A 113 17.57 -11.12 -11.14
CA CYS A 113 18.12 -9.80 -10.88
C CYS A 113 16.98 -8.82 -10.65
N ARG A 114 17.29 -7.60 -10.20
CA ARG A 114 16.30 -6.59 -9.82
C ARG A 114 15.17 -6.38 -10.84
N LYS A 115 15.49 -6.35 -12.13
CA LYS A 115 14.50 -6.16 -13.21
C LYS A 115 13.48 -7.29 -13.34
N ASN A 116 13.72 -8.43 -12.69
CA ASN A 116 12.78 -9.55 -12.68
C ASN A 116 11.78 -9.47 -11.54
N LEU A 117 11.99 -8.53 -10.58
CA LEU A 117 11.16 -8.39 -9.41
C LEU A 117 9.82 -7.75 -9.73
N VAL A 118 8.80 -8.34 -9.15
CA VAL A 118 7.44 -7.82 -9.16
C VAL A 118 6.89 -7.84 -7.72
N VAL A 119 5.87 -7.04 -7.49
CA VAL A 119 5.08 -7.06 -6.26
C VAL A 119 3.64 -7.39 -6.64
N ARG A 120 3.06 -8.38 -6.00
CA ARG A 120 1.65 -8.73 -6.22
C ARG A 120 0.73 -7.61 -5.74
N GLU A 121 -0.44 -7.51 -6.34
CA GLU A 121 -1.41 -6.46 -6.01
C GLU A 121 -1.90 -6.54 -4.56
N ASP A 122 -2.12 -7.74 -4.03
CA ASP A 122 -2.50 -7.96 -2.63
C ASP A 122 -1.41 -7.52 -1.65
N GLU A 123 -0.15 -7.83 -1.97
CA GLU A 123 1.01 -7.43 -1.16
C GLU A 123 1.26 -5.91 -1.24
N ARG A 124 1.08 -5.31 -2.43
CA ARG A 124 1.12 -3.86 -2.60
C ARG A 124 0.12 -3.16 -1.70
N ILE A 125 -1.15 -3.60 -1.73
CA ILE A 125 -2.22 -3.02 -0.91
C ILE A 125 -1.91 -3.17 0.58
N LYS A 126 -1.41 -4.35 0.99
CA LYS A 126 -1.02 -4.61 2.36
C LYS A 126 0.11 -3.68 2.81
N PHE A 127 1.18 -3.59 2.01
CA PHE A 127 2.34 -2.75 2.31
C PHE A 127 1.98 -1.27 2.38
N GLU A 128 1.19 -0.77 1.44
CA GLU A 128 0.71 0.62 1.45
C GLU A 128 -0.11 0.93 2.71
N ARG A 129 -0.94 -0.01 3.14
CA ARG A 129 -1.77 0.16 4.32
C ARG A 129 -0.99 0.08 5.64
N GLU A 130 -0.05 -0.85 5.77
CA GLU A 130 0.60 -1.18 7.03
C GLU A 130 1.90 -0.39 7.23
N GLU A 131 2.67 -0.21 6.17
CA GLU A 131 4.02 0.35 6.27
C GLU A 131 4.08 1.82 5.82
N LEU A 132 3.51 2.13 4.66
CA LEU A 132 3.64 3.46 4.10
C LEU A 132 2.73 4.48 4.78
N SER A 133 1.62 4.06 5.36
CA SER A 133 0.78 4.93 6.16
C SER A 133 1.51 5.44 7.42
N GLU A 134 2.38 4.63 8.01
CA GLU A 134 3.21 5.02 9.15
C GLU A 134 4.38 5.93 8.74
N LEU A 135 4.95 5.73 7.55
CA LEU A 135 6.09 6.49 7.04
C LEU A 135 5.69 7.80 6.34
N GLY A 136 4.40 8.05 6.12
CA GLY A 136 3.92 9.22 5.38
C GLY A 136 4.23 9.17 3.87
N HIS A 137 4.69 8.04 3.35
CA HIS A 137 5.06 7.82 1.94
C HIS A 137 4.04 6.98 1.15
N GLY A 138 2.97 6.47 1.78
CA GLY A 138 1.93 5.66 1.11
C GLY A 138 1.08 6.48 0.15
N GLU A 139 0.51 5.80 -0.88
CA GLU A 139 -0.72 6.35 -1.44
C GLU A 139 -1.68 6.61 -0.27
N PRO A 140 -2.26 7.80 -0.22
CA PRO A 140 -3.18 8.11 0.87
C PRO A 140 -4.27 7.05 0.87
N SER A 141 -4.37 6.33 1.99
CA SER A 141 -5.54 5.48 2.24
C SER A 141 -6.78 6.33 1.96
N PRO A 142 -7.85 5.77 1.38
CA PRO A 142 -9.12 6.48 1.27
C PRO A 142 -9.60 7.10 2.59
N ARG A 143 -8.98 6.72 3.72
CA ARG A 143 -9.27 7.23 5.07
C ARG A 143 -8.15 8.09 5.68
N ASP A 144 -7.03 8.30 4.98
CA ASP A 144 -5.99 9.22 5.44
C ASP A 144 -6.33 10.65 5.01
N PHE A 145 -6.95 11.38 5.93
CA PHE A 145 -7.31 12.78 5.71
C PHE A 145 -6.13 13.75 5.71
N ARG A 146 -4.91 13.29 5.97
CA ARG A 146 -3.69 14.11 5.84
C ARG A 146 -3.24 14.21 4.40
N ARG A 147 -3.53 13.17 3.61
CA ARG A 147 -3.04 13.05 2.25
C ARG A 147 -4.00 12.21 1.41
N PHE A 148 -4.51 12.77 0.32
CA PHE A 148 -5.39 12.04 -0.59
C PHE A 148 -5.35 12.61 -2.01
N PHE A 149 -5.76 11.79 -2.98
CA PHE A 149 -5.92 12.23 -4.35
C PHE A 149 -7.37 12.61 -4.63
N LEU A 150 -7.54 13.75 -5.32
CA LEU A 150 -8.82 14.13 -5.91
C LEU A 150 -8.60 14.31 -7.42
N GLY A 151 -8.97 13.32 -8.20
CA GLY A 151 -8.55 13.21 -9.59
C GLY A 151 -7.04 12.93 -9.69
N ASP A 152 -6.31 13.76 -10.41
CA ASP A 152 -4.85 13.65 -10.55
C ASP A 152 -4.08 14.53 -9.54
N ASP A 153 -4.78 15.32 -8.74
CA ASP A 153 -4.18 16.25 -7.79
C ASP A 153 -3.98 15.61 -6.42
N LEU A 154 -2.75 15.68 -5.90
CA LEU A 154 -2.41 15.28 -4.55
C LEU A 154 -2.73 16.41 -3.57
N TRP A 155 -3.55 16.09 -2.57
CA TRP A 155 -3.91 16.99 -1.50
C TRP A 155 -3.22 16.59 -0.20
N GLU A 156 -2.47 17.52 0.37
CA GLU A 156 -1.76 17.33 1.64
C GLU A 156 -2.23 18.35 2.67
N PHE A 157 -2.46 17.89 3.89
CA PHE A 157 -3.01 18.67 4.99
C PHE A 157 -2.21 18.47 6.28
N THR A 158 -2.15 19.52 7.08
CA THR A 158 -1.64 19.42 8.45
C THR A 158 -2.58 18.55 9.30
N GLU A 159 -2.13 18.09 10.44
CA GLU A 159 -2.95 17.25 11.33
C GLU A 159 -4.28 17.91 11.73
N MET A 160 -4.26 19.20 12.06
CA MET A 160 -5.48 19.93 12.40
C MET A 160 -6.44 20.07 11.21
N GLN A 161 -5.91 20.31 10.02
CA GLN A 161 -6.70 20.35 8.79
C GLN A 161 -7.30 18.98 8.47
N ALA A 162 -6.51 17.91 8.59
CA ALA A 162 -6.97 16.54 8.38
C ALA A 162 -8.09 16.15 9.35
N ARG A 163 -7.99 16.51 10.64
CA ARG A 163 -9.05 16.29 11.62
C ARG A 163 -10.36 17.00 11.23
N SER A 164 -10.27 18.23 10.71
CA SER A 164 -11.47 18.96 10.25
C SER A 164 -12.12 18.30 9.03
N ILE A 165 -11.31 17.81 8.09
CA ILE A 165 -11.80 17.08 6.89
C ILE A 165 -12.43 15.74 7.32
N SER A 166 -11.80 15.00 8.21
CA SER A 166 -12.33 13.75 8.79
C SER A 166 -13.69 13.99 9.46
N PHE A 167 -13.81 15.05 10.27
CA PHE A 167 -15.08 15.39 10.91
C PHE A 167 -16.20 15.68 9.89
N LEU A 168 -15.89 16.43 8.83
CA LEU A 168 -16.85 16.76 7.77
C LEU A 168 -17.24 15.51 6.96
N TYR A 169 -16.27 14.62 6.71
CA TYR A 169 -16.52 13.34 6.03
C TYR A 169 -17.47 12.45 6.83
N GLU A 170 -17.21 12.27 8.11
CA GLU A 170 -18.08 11.48 8.98
C GLU A 170 -19.46 12.11 9.14
N ALA A 171 -19.56 13.44 9.14
CA ALA A 171 -20.83 14.13 9.15
C ALA A 171 -21.62 13.90 7.84
N ALA A 172 -20.94 13.95 6.69
CA ALA A 172 -21.55 13.65 5.40
C ALA A 172 -22.08 12.20 5.34
N LYS A 173 -21.33 11.23 5.85
CA LYS A 173 -21.77 9.81 5.93
C LYS A 173 -23.00 9.61 6.80
N ARG A 174 -23.17 10.40 7.85
CA ARG A 174 -24.37 10.37 8.71
C ARG A 174 -25.60 11.10 8.12
N GLY A 175 -25.45 11.69 6.91
CA GLY A 175 -26.52 12.46 6.28
C GLY A 175 -26.63 13.91 6.77
N GLU A 176 -25.64 14.39 7.51
CA GLU A 176 -25.56 15.75 8.05
C GLU A 176 -24.35 16.50 7.45
N PRO A 177 -24.25 16.67 6.13
CA PRO A 177 -23.04 17.16 5.48
C PRO A 177 -22.65 18.58 5.89
N GLU A 178 -23.62 19.44 6.19
CA GLU A 178 -23.38 20.83 6.57
C GLU A 178 -23.10 20.95 8.06
N GLN A 179 -21.94 21.50 8.41
CA GLN A 179 -21.52 21.70 9.80
C GLN A 179 -21.12 23.15 10.08
N HIS A 180 -21.44 23.63 11.27
CA HIS A 180 -21.07 24.98 11.69
C HIS A 180 -19.56 25.06 11.98
N CYS A 181 -18.90 26.17 11.58
CA CYS A 181 -17.45 26.34 11.71
C CYS A 181 -16.92 26.07 13.13
N ARG A 182 -17.67 26.41 14.17
CA ARG A 182 -17.28 26.16 15.55
C ARG A 182 -17.08 24.66 15.84
N LYS A 183 -18.00 23.78 15.38
CA LYS A 183 -17.86 22.33 15.56
C LYS A 183 -16.66 21.77 14.79
N ILE A 184 -16.40 22.32 13.59
CA ILE A 184 -15.25 21.91 12.76
C ILE A 184 -13.93 22.29 13.45
N LEU A 185 -13.84 23.49 14.02
CA LEU A 185 -12.67 23.96 14.74
C LEU A 185 -12.45 23.22 16.06
N GLU A 186 -13.53 22.89 16.78
CA GLU A 186 -13.48 22.04 17.98
C GLU A 186 -12.95 20.64 17.64
N ALA A 187 -13.44 20.01 16.56
CA ALA A 187 -12.96 18.70 16.10
C ALA A 187 -11.49 18.72 15.66
N ALA A 188 -11.05 19.84 15.09
CA ALA A 188 -9.65 20.06 14.73
C ALA A 188 -8.74 20.35 15.93
N CYS A 189 -9.27 20.50 17.15
CA CYS A 189 -8.55 21.01 18.32
C CYS A 189 -7.86 22.36 18.05
N SER A 190 -8.50 23.22 17.24
CA SER A 190 -7.94 24.51 16.81
C SER A 190 -8.41 25.64 17.72
N ALA A 191 -7.46 26.47 18.16
CA ALA A 191 -7.76 27.71 18.87
C ALA A 191 -8.21 28.85 17.93
N SER A 192 -8.30 28.62 16.62
CA SER A 192 -8.71 29.61 15.64
C SER A 192 -10.20 29.91 15.75
N GLU A 193 -10.57 31.15 15.50
CA GLU A 193 -12.00 31.57 15.45
C GLU A 193 -12.63 31.40 14.07
N LYS A 194 -11.79 31.26 13.03
CA LYS A 194 -12.23 31.22 11.61
C LYS A 194 -11.60 30.03 10.91
N ILE A 195 -12.40 29.33 10.11
CA ILE A 195 -11.93 28.19 9.33
C ILE A 195 -10.83 28.57 8.32
N GLY A 196 -10.89 29.76 7.73
CA GLY A 196 -9.85 30.26 6.84
C GLY A 196 -8.47 30.42 7.51
N HIS A 197 -8.40 30.61 8.83
CA HIS A 197 -7.12 30.63 9.56
C HIS A 197 -6.53 29.21 9.71
N LEU A 198 -7.40 28.20 9.88
CA LEU A 198 -6.98 26.82 9.94
C LEU A 198 -6.33 26.37 8.61
N PHE A 199 -6.84 26.87 7.49
CA PHE A 199 -6.34 26.53 6.14
C PHE A 199 -5.45 27.63 5.53
N SER A 200 -4.90 28.56 6.33
CA SER A 200 -4.14 29.71 5.83
C SER A 200 -2.88 29.35 5.03
N THR A 201 -2.35 28.17 5.23
CA THR A 201 -1.18 27.64 4.47
C THR A 201 -1.55 27.15 3.07
N ARG A 202 -2.85 27.13 2.72
CA ARG A 202 -3.36 26.56 1.50
C ARG A 202 -4.44 27.44 0.89
N ASN A 203 -4.14 28.08 -0.23
CA ASN A 203 -5.09 29.04 -0.88
C ASN A 203 -6.26 28.34 -1.57
N ASP A 204 -6.10 27.11 -1.99
CA ASP A 204 -7.05 26.28 -2.74
C ASP A 204 -7.98 25.42 -1.83
N TRP A 205 -7.86 25.53 -0.50
CA TRP A 205 -8.66 24.73 0.44
C TRP A 205 -10.18 24.83 0.21
N GLN A 206 -10.66 25.91 -0.41
CA GLN A 206 -12.07 26.13 -0.71
C GLN A 206 -12.60 25.23 -1.84
N GLU A 207 -11.72 24.50 -2.52
CA GLU A 207 -12.12 23.46 -3.47
C GLU A 207 -12.50 22.15 -2.77
N ILE A 208 -12.06 21.98 -1.52
CA ILE A 208 -12.33 20.79 -0.68
C ILE A 208 -13.38 21.07 0.38
N VAL A 209 -13.29 22.22 1.06
CA VAL A 209 -14.22 22.61 2.12
C VAL A 209 -15.05 23.81 1.65
N LEU A 210 -16.27 23.51 1.23
CA LEU A 210 -17.17 24.46 0.60
C LEU A 210 -18.05 25.18 1.65
N LYS A 211 -18.47 26.40 1.35
CA LYS A 211 -19.45 27.11 2.15
C LYS A 211 -20.88 26.65 1.82
N ALA A 212 -21.68 26.37 2.85
CA ALA A 212 -23.07 25.97 2.64
C ALA A 212 -23.89 27.14 2.06
N PRO A 213 -24.68 26.91 0.99
CA PRO A 213 -25.48 27.93 0.37
C PRO A 213 -26.50 28.52 1.34
N GLY A 214 -26.57 29.86 1.43
CA GLY A 214 -27.55 30.55 2.27
C GLY A 214 -27.31 30.46 3.78
N ARG A 215 -26.27 29.77 4.25
CA ARG A 215 -25.98 29.57 5.68
C ARG A 215 -24.60 30.11 6.06
N ARG A 216 -24.58 31.32 6.61
CA ARG A 216 -23.30 31.93 7.05
C ARG A 216 -22.63 31.13 8.17
N GLY A 217 -21.33 30.82 7.98
CA GLY A 217 -20.53 30.08 8.95
C GLY A 217 -20.75 28.57 8.92
N TRP A 218 -21.46 28.05 7.93
CA TRP A 218 -21.65 26.64 7.70
C TRP A 218 -20.84 26.19 6.51
N TYR A 219 -20.25 24.98 6.62
CA TYR A 219 -19.35 24.39 5.63
C TYR A 219 -19.66 22.91 5.45
N TYR A 220 -19.31 22.39 4.29
CA TYR A 220 -19.43 20.97 3.97
C TYR A 220 -18.25 20.53 3.11
N LEU A 221 -18.00 19.22 3.06
CA LEU A 221 -16.97 18.65 2.24
C LEU A 221 -17.45 18.51 0.80
N GLU A 222 -16.61 18.85 -0.19
CA GLU A 222 -16.91 18.64 -1.61
C GLU A 222 -17.35 17.19 -1.85
N PRO A 223 -18.52 16.96 -2.49
CA PRO A 223 -19.05 15.60 -2.67
C PRO A 223 -18.09 14.61 -3.36
N ARG A 224 -17.26 15.09 -4.30
CA ARG A 224 -16.26 14.24 -4.95
C ARG A 224 -15.23 13.70 -3.96
N VAL A 225 -14.88 14.47 -2.93
CA VAL A 225 -13.98 14.02 -1.85
C VAL A 225 -14.64 12.92 -1.04
N VAL A 226 -15.93 13.08 -0.72
CA VAL A 226 -16.68 12.04 0.02
C VAL A 226 -16.72 10.74 -0.77
N VAL A 227 -16.95 10.80 -2.08
CA VAL A 227 -16.95 9.62 -2.96
C VAL A 227 -15.57 9.01 -3.05
N ALA A 228 -14.52 9.80 -3.31
CA ALA A 228 -13.15 9.33 -3.44
C ALA A 228 -12.64 8.63 -2.16
N MET A 229 -13.10 9.09 -0.99
CA MET A 229 -12.71 8.53 0.31
C MET A 229 -13.63 7.40 0.81
N SER A 230 -14.66 7.05 0.06
CA SER A 230 -15.60 5.96 0.39
C SER A 230 -15.28 4.66 -0.35
N CYS A 231 -14.41 4.71 -1.37
CA CYS A 231 -13.92 3.57 -2.17
C CYS A 231 -12.68 2.98 -1.56
#